data_09dabaac08ec2073e0d4b93bee1b667b
#
_entry.id   09dabaac08ec2073e0d4b93bee1b667b
#
_cell.length_a   1.000
_cell.length_b   1.000
_cell.length_c   1.000
_cell.angle_alpha   90.00
_cell.angle_beta   90.00
_cell.angle_gamma   90.00
#
_symmetry.space_group_name_H-M   'P 1'
#
loop_
_entity.id
_entity.type
_entity.pdbx_description
1 polymer ?
#
loop_
_entity_poly.entity_id
_entity_poly.type
_entity_poly.pdbx_seq_one_letter_code
_entity_poly.pdbx_strand_id
1 'polypeptide(L)'
;TVTDKKNTVYQIIHRLWKSGTKRKILFLADRNVLVDQTMQQDFKPFARVMTKIEGKKLDSSYEIYLSLYQQLAGDENEEPFRAFKPDFFDLIVIDECHRGSAKEDSRWRKILEYFSNATQIGLTATPKETKEVSNISYFGEPIYTYSLKQGIDDGFLAPYKVLRVGLDKDLEGWRPLAGQKDIYGYEIEDREYNTKDYDKTLVIDDRTVAVAKRITRFLKENDRFAKTIVFCVDIDHAERMRQALVNENSDLVAQNPKYIMRITGDNAEGKAQLDNFIAEDSTYPVIVTTSKLMTTGVDCKTCRLIVLDNNINSMTEFKQIIGRGTRLK
;
A
#
# COMPACT_ATOMS: atom_id res chain seq x y z
N THR A 1 -10.70 4.78 -5.06
CA THR A 1 -9.98 5.34 -6.20
C THR A 1 -8.67 5.94 -5.74
N VAL A 2 -7.70 5.90 -6.61
CA VAL A 2 -6.32 6.36 -6.37
C VAL A 2 -6.22 7.89 -6.40
N THR A 3 -7.23 8.56 -6.89
CA THR A 3 -7.32 10.02 -6.93
C THR A 3 -7.52 10.55 -5.52
N ASP A 4 -6.59 11.32 -5.11
CA ASP A 4 -6.52 12.32 -4.03
C ASP A 4 -7.65 12.30 -2.97
N LYS A 5 -7.84 11.12 -2.33
CA LYS A 5 -8.76 10.98 -1.20
C LYS A 5 -8.43 12.01 -0.12
N LYS A 6 -7.14 12.29 0.12
CA LYS A 6 -6.69 13.21 1.15
C LYS A 6 -7.14 14.63 0.87
N ASN A 7 -7.03 15.08 -0.39
CA ASN A 7 -7.53 16.41 -0.76
C ASN A 7 -9.06 16.49 -0.63
N THR A 8 -9.79 15.44 -1.01
CA THR A 8 -11.24 15.37 -0.80
C THR A 8 -11.58 15.48 0.67
N VAL A 9 -10.89 14.75 1.55
CA VAL A 9 -11.06 14.82 2.99
C VAL A 9 -10.74 16.22 3.51
N TYR A 10 -9.61 16.79 3.07
CA TYR A 10 -9.25 18.16 3.41
C TYR A 10 -10.38 19.14 3.08
N GLN A 11 -10.93 19.07 1.86
CA GLN A 11 -12.01 19.94 1.42
C GLN A 11 -13.29 19.76 2.26
N ILE A 12 -13.64 18.54 2.62
CA ILE A 12 -14.78 18.25 3.50
C ILE A 12 -14.53 18.87 4.87
N ILE A 13 -13.40 18.56 5.50
CA ILE A 13 -13.04 19.07 6.81
C ILE A 13 -12.97 20.60 6.80
N HIS A 14 -12.28 21.19 5.81
CA HIS A 14 -12.11 22.63 5.72
C HIS A 14 -13.44 23.37 5.62
N ARG A 15 -14.37 22.89 4.80
CA ARG A 15 -15.68 23.52 4.62
C ARG A 15 -16.53 23.43 5.88
N LEU A 16 -16.57 22.25 6.52
CA LEU A 16 -17.33 22.03 7.74
C LEU A 16 -16.74 22.80 8.93
N TRP A 17 -15.43 22.87 9.04
CA TRP A 17 -14.73 23.62 10.06
C TRP A 17 -14.88 25.13 9.87
N LYS A 18 -14.63 25.64 8.65
CA LYS A 18 -14.74 27.06 8.32
C LYS A 18 -16.16 27.62 8.51
N SER A 19 -17.18 26.82 8.22
CA SER A 19 -18.59 27.20 8.46
C SER A 19 -18.97 27.17 9.95
N GLY A 20 -18.12 26.63 10.82
CA GLY A 20 -18.42 26.42 12.23
C GLY A 20 -19.39 25.26 12.49
N THR A 21 -19.77 24.49 11.46
CA THR A 21 -20.71 23.36 11.59
C THR A 21 -20.07 22.21 12.38
N LYS A 22 -18.76 21.99 12.18
CA LYS A 22 -17.97 20.98 12.89
C LYS A 22 -16.67 21.62 13.37
N ARG A 23 -16.36 21.46 14.67
CA ARG A 23 -15.19 22.07 15.30
C ARG A 23 -14.20 21.08 15.86
N LYS A 24 -14.68 20.01 16.50
CA LYS A 24 -13.82 18.94 17.06
C LYS A 24 -13.82 17.76 16.12
N ILE A 25 -12.75 17.63 15.35
CA ILE A 25 -12.66 16.70 14.23
C ILE A 25 -11.54 15.70 14.49
N LEU A 26 -11.84 14.41 14.35
CA LEU A 26 -10.88 13.32 14.46
C LEU A 26 -10.64 12.68 13.09
N PHE A 27 -9.38 12.63 12.67
CA PHE A 27 -8.94 11.88 11.50
C PHE A 27 -8.17 10.64 11.93
N LEU A 28 -8.66 9.47 11.56
CA LEU A 28 -8.07 8.18 11.87
C LEU A 28 -7.43 7.54 10.63
N ALA A 29 -6.19 7.08 10.76
CA ALA A 29 -5.46 6.35 9.73
C ALA A 29 -4.86 5.05 10.30
N ASP A 30 -4.43 4.14 9.40
CA ASP A 30 -3.84 2.86 9.79
C ASP A 30 -2.30 2.89 9.95
N ARG A 31 -1.62 3.95 9.45
CA ARG A 31 -0.16 4.04 9.42
C ARG A 31 0.37 5.43 9.75
N ASN A 32 1.46 5.48 10.53
CA ASN A 32 2.14 6.74 10.89
C ASN A 32 2.57 7.56 9.67
N VAL A 33 3.13 6.93 8.65
CA VAL A 33 3.54 7.62 7.42
C VAL A 33 2.38 8.38 6.77
N LEU A 34 1.17 7.81 6.83
CA LEU A 34 -0.03 8.48 6.29
C LEU A 34 -0.44 9.68 7.14
N VAL A 35 -0.35 9.57 8.46
CA VAL A 35 -0.67 10.68 9.38
C VAL A 35 0.32 11.83 9.17
N ASP A 36 1.63 11.53 9.20
CA ASP A 36 2.68 12.53 9.09
C ASP A 36 2.66 13.24 7.72
N GLN A 37 2.51 12.50 6.62
CA GLN A 37 2.35 13.09 5.29
C GLN A 37 1.08 13.95 5.19
N THR A 38 -0.03 13.50 5.74
CA THR A 38 -1.28 14.27 5.73
C THR A 38 -1.11 15.58 6.47
N MET A 39 -0.46 15.58 7.64
CA MET A 39 -0.21 16.81 8.41
C MET A 39 0.72 17.79 7.67
N GLN A 40 1.79 17.28 7.08
CA GLN A 40 2.83 18.12 6.45
C GLN A 40 2.42 18.67 5.08
N GLN A 41 1.56 17.96 4.37
CA GLN A 41 1.14 18.30 3.00
C GLN A 41 -0.30 18.81 2.96
N ASP A 42 -1.26 17.90 2.95
CA ASP A 42 -2.65 18.24 2.68
C ASP A 42 -3.31 19.09 3.77
N PHE A 43 -2.97 18.82 5.05
CA PHE A 43 -3.54 19.50 6.21
C PHE A 43 -2.68 20.66 6.73
N LYS A 44 -1.60 21.01 6.05
CA LYS A 44 -0.76 22.16 6.42
C LYS A 44 -1.53 23.45 6.73
N PRO A 45 -2.62 23.79 6.02
CA PRO A 45 -3.43 24.96 6.37
C PRO A 45 -4.04 24.92 7.78
N PHE A 46 -4.19 23.73 8.38
CA PHE A 46 -4.70 23.56 9.76
C PHE A 46 -3.60 23.56 10.83
N ALA A 47 -2.33 23.81 10.50
CA ALA A 47 -1.19 23.63 11.40
C ALA A 47 -1.35 24.29 12.77
N ARG A 48 -2.09 25.39 12.87
CA ARG A 48 -2.33 26.11 14.14
C ARG A 48 -3.41 25.51 15.02
N VAL A 49 -4.28 24.70 14.46
CA VAL A 49 -5.48 24.15 15.12
C VAL A 49 -5.50 22.64 15.14
N MET A 50 -4.46 21.98 14.57
CA MET A 50 -4.37 20.52 14.54
C MET A 50 -3.24 19.98 15.42
N THR A 51 -3.45 18.77 15.90
CA THR A 51 -2.44 18.01 16.65
C THR A 51 -2.50 16.53 16.30
N LYS A 52 -1.38 15.85 16.46
CA LYS A 52 -1.31 14.39 16.44
C LYS A 52 -1.45 13.87 17.86
N ILE A 53 -2.32 12.89 18.05
CA ILE A 53 -2.44 12.22 19.34
C ILE A 53 -1.27 11.25 19.46
N GLU A 54 -0.35 11.50 20.39
CA GLU A 54 0.79 10.67 20.71
C GLU A 54 0.78 10.31 22.20
N GLY A 55 0.67 9.01 22.50
CA GLY A 55 0.62 8.54 23.88
C GLY A 55 -0.65 8.94 24.64
N LYS A 56 -0.52 9.10 25.97
CA LYS A 56 -1.67 9.36 26.88
C LYS A 56 -1.95 10.85 27.13
N LYS A 57 -1.13 11.76 26.61
CA LYS A 57 -1.36 13.20 26.79
C LYS A 57 -2.30 13.73 25.72
N LEU A 58 -3.50 14.06 26.15
CA LEU A 58 -4.53 14.62 25.29
C LEU A 58 -4.68 16.10 25.60
N ASP A 59 -4.34 16.96 24.66
CA ASP A 59 -4.60 18.39 24.74
C ASP A 59 -5.93 18.70 24.07
N SER A 60 -6.92 19.08 24.88
CA SER A 60 -8.27 19.39 24.41
C SER A 60 -8.41 20.77 23.75
N SER A 61 -7.31 21.56 23.67
CA SER A 61 -7.33 22.92 23.12
C SER A 61 -7.42 22.92 21.59
N TYR A 62 -6.95 21.88 20.93
CA TYR A 62 -6.97 21.77 19.47
C TYR A 62 -8.38 21.49 18.92
N GLU A 63 -8.55 21.74 17.63
CA GLU A 63 -9.82 21.53 16.94
C GLU A 63 -9.76 20.30 16.03
N ILE A 64 -8.60 20.00 15.42
CA ILE A 64 -8.40 18.87 14.52
C ILE A 64 -7.36 17.92 15.11
N TYR A 65 -7.73 16.66 15.23
CA TYR A 65 -6.93 15.61 15.83
C TYR A 65 -6.63 14.53 14.80
N LEU A 66 -5.37 14.11 14.69
CA LEU A 66 -4.97 12.98 13.87
C LEU A 66 -4.43 11.87 14.76
N SER A 67 -4.80 10.63 14.48
CA SER A 67 -4.30 9.48 15.22
C SER A 67 -4.28 8.22 14.37
N LEU A 68 -3.47 7.25 14.82
CA LEU A 68 -3.65 5.87 14.40
C LEU A 68 -4.83 5.27 15.16
N TYR A 69 -5.67 4.50 14.48
CA TYR A 69 -6.75 3.81 15.17
C TYR A 69 -6.21 2.78 16.18
N GLN A 70 -5.05 2.14 15.92
CA GLN A 70 -4.41 1.22 16.86
C GLN A 70 -3.97 1.92 18.14
N GLN A 71 -3.40 3.13 18.03
CA GLN A 71 -2.96 3.90 19.20
C GLN A 71 -4.14 4.38 20.03
N LEU A 72 -5.20 4.85 19.37
CA LEU A 72 -6.36 5.38 20.06
C LEU A 72 -7.23 4.26 20.65
N ALA A 73 -7.31 3.10 20.00
CA ALA A 73 -8.01 1.94 20.55
C ALA A 73 -7.23 1.27 21.70
N GLY A 74 -5.89 1.39 21.70
CA GLY A 74 -5.04 0.77 22.71
C GLY A 74 -4.98 -0.76 22.66
N ASP A 75 -4.44 -1.33 23.71
CA ASP A 75 -4.43 -2.77 23.94
C ASP A 75 -5.70 -3.26 24.65
N GLU A 76 -5.85 -4.58 24.85
CA GLU A 76 -7.08 -5.19 25.37
C GLU A 76 -7.55 -4.63 26.72
N ASN A 77 -6.64 -4.04 27.51
CA ASN A 77 -6.92 -3.49 28.83
C ASN A 77 -6.82 -1.95 28.90
N GLU A 78 -6.46 -1.29 27.82
CA GLU A 78 -6.34 0.16 27.76
C GLU A 78 -7.18 0.68 26.59
N GLU A 79 -8.06 1.63 26.87
CA GLU A 79 -8.91 2.30 25.88
C GLU A 79 -8.62 3.81 25.89
N PRO A 80 -7.48 4.27 25.30
CA PRO A 80 -7.07 5.68 25.35
C PRO A 80 -8.12 6.66 24.86
N PHE A 81 -9.01 6.24 23.95
CA PHE A 81 -10.11 7.08 23.46
C PHE A 81 -11.06 7.53 24.58
N ARG A 82 -11.15 6.79 25.70
CA ARG A 82 -12.00 7.15 26.85
C ARG A 82 -11.48 8.35 27.65
N ALA A 83 -10.27 8.81 27.38
CA ALA A 83 -9.78 10.06 27.96
C ALA A 83 -10.52 11.29 27.40
N PHE A 84 -11.20 11.15 26.26
CA PHE A 84 -12.14 12.13 25.75
C PHE A 84 -13.56 11.80 26.21
N LYS A 85 -14.40 12.80 26.37
CA LYS A 85 -15.85 12.59 26.60
C LYS A 85 -16.50 12.01 25.35
N PRO A 86 -17.58 11.21 25.46
CA PRO A 86 -18.27 10.62 24.31
C PRO A 86 -18.80 11.64 23.28
N ASP A 87 -19.04 12.86 23.70
CA ASP A 87 -19.55 13.98 22.90
C ASP A 87 -18.45 14.96 22.47
N PHE A 88 -17.17 14.60 22.67
CA PHE A 88 -16.05 15.51 22.39
C PHE A 88 -15.85 15.80 20.90
N PHE A 89 -16.01 14.79 20.05
CA PHE A 89 -15.83 14.95 18.60
C PHE A 89 -17.17 15.17 17.89
N ASP A 90 -17.19 16.13 16.96
CA ASP A 90 -18.32 16.42 16.08
C ASP A 90 -18.30 15.62 14.78
N LEU A 91 -17.09 15.31 14.31
CA LEU A 91 -16.82 14.59 13.06
C LEU A 91 -15.66 13.63 13.25
N ILE A 92 -15.83 12.40 12.77
CA ILE A 92 -14.77 11.40 12.69
C ILE A 92 -14.63 10.96 11.24
N VAL A 93 -13.43 11.08 10.71
CA VAL A 93 -13.09 10.63 9.37
C VAL A 93 -12.09 9.49 9.47
N ILE A 94 -12.39 8.35 8.83
CA ILE A 94 -11.57 7.15 8.87
C ILE A 94 -11.05 6.86 7.47
N ASP A 95 -9.73 6.92 7.30
CA ASP A 95 -9.09 6.51 6.04
C ASP A 95 -8.82 5.01 6.04
N GLU A 96 -8.96 4.40 4.85
CA GLU A 96 -8.78 2.97 4.60
C GLU A 96 -9.62 2.08 5.55
N CYS A 97 -10.86 2.45 5.78
CA CYS A 97 -11.78 1.79 6.73
C CYS A 97 -12.06 0.30 6.40
N HIS A 98 -11.56 -0.21 5.26
CA HIS A 98 -11.63 -1.64 4.89
C HIS A 98 -10.49 -2.49 5.46
N ARG A 99 -9.47 -1.87 6.07
CA ARG A 99 -8.28 -2.56 6.57
C ARG A 99 -8.47 -3.08 7.97
N GLY A 100 -7.86 -4.23 8.20
CA GLY A 100 -7.77 -4.89 9.48
C GLY A 100 -8.16 -6.37 9.40
N SER A 101 -7.69 -7.15 10.38
CA SER A 101 -8.24 -8.47 10.70
C SER A 101 -9.61 -8.27 11.38
N ALA A 102 -10.42 -9.32 11.52
CA ALA A 102 -11.68 -9.26 12.27
C ALA A 102 -11.47 -8.69 13.71
N LYS A 103 -10.29 -8.92 14.31
CA LYS A 103 -9.90 -8.38 15.62
C LYS A 103 -9.58 -6.87 15.56
N GLU A 104 -8.97 -6.39 14.48
CA GLU A 104 -8.66 -4.97 14.28
C GLU A 104 -9.90 -4.16 13.90
N ASP A 105 -10.78 -4.75 13.10
CA ASP A 105 -12.09 -4.16 12.79
C ASP A 105 -12.94 -3.96 14.04
N SER A 106 -12.81 -4.83 15.06
CA SER A 106 -13.49 -4.65 16.34
C SER A 106 -12.92 -3.50 17.17
N ARG A 107 -11.63 -3.14 16.99
CA ARG A 107 -10.97 -2.06 17.75
C ARG A 107 -11.41 -0.67 17.29
N TRP A 108 -11.35 -0.38 15.98
CA TRP A 108 -11.79 0.92 15.51
C TRP A 108 -13.30 1.12 15.66
N ARG A 109 -14.09 0.03 15.57
CA ARG A 109 -15.54 0.09 15.86
C ARG A 109 -15.84 0.54 17.29
N LYS A 110 -15.09 0.06 18.28
CA LYS A 110 -15.25 0.54 19.67
C LYS A 110 -15.06 2.04 19.79
N ILE A 111 -14.11 2.63 19.06
CA ILE A 111 -13.91 4.08 19.01
C ILE A 111 -15.17 4.75 18.44
N LEU A 112 -15.69 4.25 17.33
CA LEU A 112 -16.86 4.84 16.68
C LEU A 112 -18.14 4.69 17.49
N GLU A 113 -18.34 3.54 18.13
CA GLU A 113 -19.46 3.30 19.02
C GLU A 113 -19.40 4.21 20.23
N TYR A 114 -18.22 4.43 20.79
CA TYR A 114 -18.03 5.35 21.91
C TYR A 114 -18.37 6.80 21.55
N PHE A 115 -17.97 7.25 20.37
CA PHE A 115 -18.27 8.59 19.84
C PHE A 115 -19.50 8.58 18.91
N SER A 116 -20.54 7.84 19.27
CA SER A 116 -21.74 7.65 18.43
C SER A 116 -22.48 8.94 18.07
N ASN A 117 -22.28 10.01 18.85
CA ASN A 117 -22.87 11.33 18.57
C ASN A 117 -22.13 12.08 17.43
N ALA A 118 -20.91 11.68 17.09
CA ALA A 118 -20.16 12.28 16.00
C ALA A 118 -20.72 11.85 14.64
N THR A 119 -20.70 12.75 13.67
CA THR A 119 -20.87 12.37 12.26
C THR A 119 -19.66 11.53 11.84
N GLN A 120 -19.87 10.38 11.22
CA GLN A 120 -18.80 9.45 10.89
C GLN A 120 -18.72 9.23 9.37
N ILE A 121 -17.52 9.37 8.81
CA ILE A 121 -17.26 9.21 7.38
C ILE A 121 -16.16 8.18 7.20
N GLY A 122 -16.47 7.07 6.53
CA GLY A 122 -15.48 6.07 6.12
C GLY A 122 -15.02 6.29 4.69
N LEU A 123 -13.71 6.26 4.46
CA LEU A 123 -13.11 6.32 3.13
C LEU A 123 -12.39 5.01 2.82
N THR A 124 -12.60 4.51 1.63
CA THR A 124 -11.91 3.32 1.16
C THR A 124 -11.69 3.36 -0.34
N ALA A 125 -10.57 2.83 -0.82
CA ALA A 125 -10.37 2.58 -2.24
C ALA A 125 -11.13 1.32 -2.71
N THR A 126 -11.44 0.43 -1.77
CA THR A 126 -11.96 -0.90 -2.05
C THR A 126 -12.84 -1.34 -0.89
N PRO A 127 -14.16 -1.17 -0.98
CA PRO A 127 -15.08 -1.70 0.02
C PRO A 127 -14.83 -3.20 0.20
N LYS A 128 -14.73 -3.64 1.44
CA LYS A 128 -14.56 -5.05 1.76
C LYS A 128 -15.92 -5.64 2.11
N GLU A 129 -16.31 -6.63 1.35
CA GLU A 129 -17.49 -7.44 1.60
C GLU A 129 -17.05 -8.89 1.83
N THR A 130 -16.87 -9.26 3.08
CA THR A 130 -16.73 -10.67 3.48
C THR A 130 -17.91 -11.03 4.36
N LYS A 131 -18.18 -12.36 4.52
CA LYS A 131 -19.24 -12.84 5.41
C LYS A 131 -19.12 -12.35 6.85
N GLU A 132 -17.92 -11.96 7.27
CA GLU A 132 -17.61 -11.60 8.67
C GLU A 132 -17.45 -10.08 8.88
N VAL A 133 -17.13 -9.32 7.81
CA VAL A 133 -16.87 -7.87 7.90
C VAL A 133 -17.42 -7.19 6.66
N SER A 134 -18.41 -6.34 6.86
CA SER A 134 -18.93 -5.47 5.82
C SER A 134 -18.90 -4.02 6.26
N ASN A 135 -18.20 -3.17 5.49
CA ASN A 135 -18.23 -1.72 5.71
C ASN A 135 -19.61 -1.14 5.42
N ILE A 136 -20.33 -1.75 4.49
CA ILE A 136 -21.71 -1.37 4.13
C ILE A 136 -22.64 -1.60 5.34
N SER A 137 -22.44 -2.65 6.12
CA SER A 137 -23.25 -2.90 7.30
C SER A 137 -23.10 -1.84 8.40
N TYR A 138 -21.96 -1.15 8.45
CA TYR A 138 -21.71 -0.10 9.43
C TYR A 138 -22.02 1.31 8.90
N PHE A 139 -21.45 1.65 7.74
CA PHE A 139 -21.56 3.01 7.17
C PHE A 139 -22.77 3.21 6.26
N GLY A 140 -23.46 2.12 5.89
CA GLY A 140 -24.51 2.14 4.85
C GLY A 140 -23.92 2.12 3.43
N GLU A 141 -24.79 2.32 2.44
CA GLU A 141 -24.38 2.40 1.05
C GLU A 141 -23.44 3.58 0.80
N PRO A 142 -22.47 3.44 -0.14
CA PRO A 142 -21.56 4.53 -0.47
C PRO A 142 -22.29 5.79 -0.92
N ILE A 143 -22.06 6.91 -0.24
CA ILE A 143 -22.61 8.23 -0.64
C ILE A 143 -22.03 8.67 -1.99
N TYR A 144 -20.76 8.32 -2.24
CA TYR A 144 -20.06 8.68 -3.47
C TYR A 144 -19.06 7.58 -3.86
N THR A 145 -19.08 7.23 -5.13
CA THR A 145 -18.13 6.27 -5.71
C THR A 145 -17.48 6.88 -6.95
N TYR A 146 -16.14 6.91 -6.97
CA TYR A 146 -15.36 7.34 -8.12
C TYR A 146 -14.43 6.19 -8.54
N SER A 147 -14.77 5.53 -9.61
CA SER A 147 -14.08 4.32 -10.08
C SER A 147 -12.75 4.65 -10.78
N LEU A 148 -11.85 3.66 -10.86
CA LEU A 148 -10.61 3.77 -11.64
C LEU A 148 -10.91 4.11 -13.11
N LYS A 149 -11.96 3.50 -13.67
CA LYS A 149 -12.41 3.77 -15.05
C LYS A 149 -12.82 5.23 -15.21
N GLN A 150 -13.67 5.76 -14.33
CA GLN A 150 -14.04 7.17 -14.36
C GLN A 150 -12.82 8.10 -14.28
N GLY A 151 -11.86 7.78 -13.39
CA GLY A 151 -10.64 8.58 -13.27
C GLY A 151 -9.79 8.59 -14.54
N ILE A 152 -9.79 7.51 -15.31
CA ILE A 152 -9.12 7.43 -16.62
C ILE A 152 -9.93 8.19 -17.68
N ASP A 153 -11.24 7.97 -17.74
CA ASP A 153 -12.13 8.62 -18.70
C ASP A 153 -12.15 10.16 -18.53
N ASP A 154 -12.08 10.63 -17.27
CA ASP A 154 -12.03 12.06 -16.92
C ASP A 154 -10.61 12.66 -17.07
N GLY A 155 -9.59 11.86 -17.44
CA GLY A 155 -8.23 12.34 -17.66
C GLY A 155 -7.43 12.61 -16.37
N PHE A 156 -7.89 12.17 -15.20
CA PHE A 156 -7.16 12.30 -13.94
C PHE A 156 -6.21 11.13 -13.65
N LEU A 157 -6.35 10.03 -14.39
CA LEU A 157 -5.51 8.86 -14.27
C LEU A 157 -5.03 8.39 -15.63
N ALA A 158 -3.80 7.93 -15.70
CA ALA A 158 -3.24 7.36 -16.93
C ALA A 158 -3.91 6.01 -17.26
N PRO A 159 -4.21 5.75 -18.53
CA PRO A 159 -4.60 4.42 -18.97
C PRO A 159 -3.44 3.44 -18.77
N TYR A 160 -3.77 2.17 -18.59
CA TYR A 160 -2.78 1.11 -18.45
C TYR A 160 -3.08 -0.07 -19.38
N LYS A 161 -2.02 -0.78 -19.75
CA LYS A 161 -2.10 -2.01 -20.54
C LYS A 161 -1.59 -3.18 -19.69
N VAL A 162 -2.33 -4.27 -19.69
CA VAL A 162 -1.93 -5.51 -19.02
C VAL A 162 -1.30 -6.44 -20.03
N LEU A 163 -0.04 -6.83 -19.77
CA LEU A 163 0.66 -7.88 -20.50
C LEU A 163 0.76 -9.10 -19.59
N ARG A 164 0.13 -10.19 -19.98
CA ARG A 164 0.30 -11.47 -19.30
C ARG A 164 1.44 -12.24 -19.96
N VAL A 165 2.40 -12.68 -19.16
CA VAL A 165 3.55 -13.47 -19.61
C VAL A 165 3.45 -14.84 -18.96
N GLY A 166 3.25 -15.88 -19.75
CA GLY A 166 3.34 -17.28 -19.31
C GLY A 166 4.79 -17.73 -19.37
N LEU A 167 5.22 -18.44 -18.35
CA LEU A 167 6.46 -19.22 -18.37
C LEU A 167 6.08 -20.69 -18.48
N ASP A 168 6.92 -21.50 -19.15
CA ASP A 168 6.60 -22.91 -19.36
C ASP A 168 6.31 -23.64 -18.05
N LYS A 169 7.11 -23.41 -17.02
CA LYS A 169 6.93 -23.99 -15.68
C LYS A 169 5.65 -23.49 -14.97
N ASP A 170 5.18 -22.29 -15.27
CA ASP A 170 3.94 -21.74 -14.72
C ASP A 170 2.69 -22.36 -15.38
N LEU A 171 2.83 -22.82 -16.64
CA LEU A 171 1.72 -23.39 -17.43
C LEU A 171 1.62 -24.90 -17.26
N GLU A 172 2.78 -25.58 -17.20
CA GLU A 172 2.87 -27.04 -17.18
C GLU A 172 2.99 -27.62 -15.77
N GLY A 173 3.26 -26.76 -14.77
CA GLY A 173 3.65 -27.19 -13.42
C GLY A 173 5.10 -27.68 -13.37
N TRP A 174 5.54 -28.06 -12.19
CA TRP A 174 6.86 -28.61 -11.96
C TRP A 174 6.79 -29.79 -10.97
N ARG A 175 7.51 -30.87 -11.28
CA ARG A 175 7.65 -32.01 -10.40
C ARG A 175 9.12 -32.33 -10.18
N PRO A 176 9.56 -32.57 -8.92
CA PRO A 176 10.95 -32.91 -8.64
C PRO A 176 11.35 -34.22 -9.28
N LEU A 177 12.63 -34.36 -9.57
CA LEU A 177 13.19 -35.68 -9.86
C LEU A 177 13.29 -36.50 -8.58
N ALA A 178 13.18 -37.83 -8.69
CA ALA A 178 13.29 -38.72 -7.53
C ALA A 178 14.58 -38.44 -6.73
N GLY A 179 14.46 -38.18 -5.44
CA GLY A 179 15.58 -37.86 -4.55
C GLY A 179 16.13 -36.44 -4.69
N GLN A 180 15.47 -35.55 -5.44
CA GLN A 180 15.88 -34.15 -5.54
C GLN A 180 15.72 -33.45 -4.19
N LYS A 181 16.76 -32.70 -3.80
CA LYS A 181 16.83 -31.99 -2.51
C LYS A 181 16.67 -30.50 -2.71
N ASP A 182 16.11 -29.85 -1.70
CA ASP A 182 16.07 -28.39 -1.60
C ASP A 182 17.44 -27.80 -1.23
N ILE A 183 17.50 -26.45 -1.11
CA ILE A 183 18.71 -25.71 -0.75
C ILE A 183 19.23 -26.03 0.67
N TYR A 184 18.40 -26.63 1.52
CA TYR A 184 18.75 -27.05 2.88
C TYR A 184 19.12 -28.51 2.96
N GLY A 185 19.06 -29.24 1.84
CA GLY A 185 19.41 -30.66 1.77
C GLY A 185 18.26 -31.62 2.10
N TYR A 186 17.04 -31.12 2.33
CA TYR A 186 15.84 -31.95 2.52
C TYR A 186 15.28 -32.43 1.17
N GLU A 187 14.80 -33.66 1.15
CA GLU A 187 14.17 -34.20 -0.06
C GLU A 187 12.86 -33.46 -0.34
N ILE A 188 12.70 -33.01 -1.61
CA ILE A 188 11.48 -32.32 -2.06
C ILE A 188 10.40 -33.38 -2.24
N GLU A 189 9.22 -33.12 -1.65
CA GLU A 189 8.06 -34.00 -1.76
C GLU A 189 7.68 -34.27 -3.23
N ASP A 190 7.50 -35.54 -3.60
CA ASP A 190 7.13 -35.96 -4.96
C ASP A 190 5.66 -35.67 -5.25
N ARG A 191 5.39 -34.41 -5.61
CA ARG A 191 4.08 -33.94 -6.08
C ARG A 191 4.27 -32.91 -7.18
N GLU A 192 3.18 -32.59 -7.86
CA GLU A 192 3.17 -31.49 -8.82
C GLU A 192 3.07 -30.14 -8.06
N TYR A 193 3.99 -29.23 -8.38
CA TYR A 193 4.02 -27.87 -7.89
C TYR A 193 3.55 -26.90 -8.97
N ASN A 194 2.82 -25.88 -8.59
CA ASN A 194 2.29 -24.89 -9.51
C ASN A 194 2.55 -23.47 -9.00
N THR A 195 2.07 -22.45 -9.71
CA THR A 195 2.33 -21.04 -9.41
C THR A 195 1.94 -20.61 -7.97
N LYS A 196 1.10 -21.36 -7.28
CA LYS A 196 0.74 -21.07 -5.87
C LYS A 196 1.80 -21.52 -4.89
N ASP A 197 2.60 -22.49 -5.28
CA ASP A 197 3.69 -23.08 -4.49
C ASP A 197 5.00 -22.31 -4.66
N TYR A 198 5.21 -21.68 -5.84
CA TYR A 198 6.46 -21.02 -6.17
C TYR A 198 6.75 -19.83 -5.26
N ASP A 199 8.01 -19.71 -4.88
CA ASP A 199 8.55 -18.70 -3.96
C ASP A 199 7.91 -18.67 -2.55
N LYS A 200 7.13 -19.71 -2.22
CA LYS A 200 6.58 -19.94 -0.86
C LYS A 200 7.10 -21.24 -0.27
N THR A 201 6.73 -22.36 -0.89
CA THR A 201 7.13 -23.72 -0.47
C THR A 201 8.23 -24.28 -1.36
N LEU A 202 8.37 -23.75 -2.57
CA LEU A 202 9.39 -24.17 -3.54
C LEU A 202 10.02 -22.94 -4.19
N VAL A 203 11.33 -22.81 -4.07
CA VAL A 203 12.14 -21.78 -4.75
C VAL A 203 12.72 -22.38 -6.03
N ILE A 204 12.46 -21.73 -7.17
CA ILE A 204 13.01 -22.10 -8.48
C ILE A 204 13.84 -20.92 -9.00
N ASP A 205 15.16 -20.96 -8.82
CA ASP A 205 16.04 -19.86 -9.24
C ASP A 205 15.98 -19.58 -10.73
N ASP A 206 15.88 -20.63 -11.55
CA ASP A 206 15.72 -20.50 -13.01
C ASP A 206 14.49 -19.69 -13.41
N ARG A 207 13.40 -19.81 -12.62
CA ARG A 207 12.19 -19.03 -12.84
C ARG A 207 12.44 -17.54 -12.56
N THR A 208 13.09 -17.22 -11.44
CA THR A 208 13.45 -15.85 -11.08
C THR A 208 14.35 -15.21 -12.15
N VAL A 209 15.34 -15.96 -12.66
CA VAL A 209 16.21 -15.51 -13.75
C VAL A 209 15.42 -15.30 -15.04
N ALA A 210 14.50 -16.18 -15.39
CA ALA A 210 13.67 -16.04 -16.59
C ALA A 210 12.77 -14.77 -16.51
N VAL A 211 12.19 -14.50 -15.35
CA VAL A 211 11.42 -13.27 -15.11
C VAL A 211 12.31 -12.04 -15.24
N ALA A 212 13.49 -12.02 -14.61
CA ALA A 212 14.45 -10.92 -14.69
C ALA A 212 14.88 -10.63 -16.14
N LYS A 213 15.17 -11.68 -16.93
CA LYS A 213 15.47 -11.56 -18.38
C LYS A 213 14.31 -10.96 -19.15
N ARG A 214 13.08 -11.37 -18.85
CA ARG A 214 11.89 -10.85 -19.54
C ARG A 214 11.65 -9.38 -19.22
N ILE A 215 11.80 -8.98 -17.95
CA ILE A 215 11.71 -7.57 -17.52
C ILE A 215 12.79 -6.75 -18.24
N THR A 216 14.04 -7.21 -18.20
CA THR A 216 15.19 -6.51 -18.81
C THR A 216 15.00 -6.35 -20.32
N ARG A 217 14.53 -7.39 -21.01
CA ARG A 217 14.22 -7.31 -22.45
C ARG A 217 13.15 -6.26 -22.72
N PHE A 218 12.04 -6.27 -21.97
CA PHE A 218 10.96 -5.29 -22.11
C PHE A 218 11.47 -3.85 -21.93
N LEU A 219 12.31 -3.62 -20.93
CA LEU A 219 12.90 -2.31 -20.68
C LEU A 219 13.86 -1.89 -21.79
N LYS A 220 14.68 -2.82 -22.31
CA LYS A 220 15.58 -2.55 -23.45
C LYS A 220 14.82 -2.19 -24.73
N GLU A 221 13.67 -2.81 -24.96
CA GLU A 221 12.83 -2.58 -26.12
C GLU A 221 12.02 -1.25 -26.02
N ASN A 222 11.81 -0.71 -24.80
CA ASN A 222 11.00 0.48 -24.57
C ASN A 222 11.84 1.63 -23.99
N ASP A 223 12.10 1.58 -22.68
CA ASP A 223 12.87 2.60 -21.96
C ASP A 223 13.57 1.98 -20.75
N ARG A 224 14.91 1.92 -20.78
CA ARG A 224 15.73 1.35 -19.69
C ARG A 224 15.68 2.18 -18.41
N PHE A 225 15.25 3.43 -18.47
CA PHE A 225 15.11 4.32 -17.32
C PHE A 225 13.66 4.49 -16.85
N ALA A 226 12.72 3.73 -17.43
CA ALA A 226 11.34 3.71 -16.94
C ALA A 226 11.30 3.21 -15.49
N LYS A 227 10.84 4.07 -14.58
CA LYS A 227 10.66 3.71 -13.16
C LYS A 227 9.78 2.48 -13.05
N THR A 228 10.32 1.42 -12.45
CA THR A 228 9.72 0.08 -12.43
C THR A 228 9.59 -0.44 -11.00
N ILE A 229 8.42 -0.96 -10.65
CA ILE A 229 8.20 -1.67 -9.38
C ILE A 229 7.96 -3.14 -9.68
N VAL A 230 8.75 -4.03 -9.07
CA VAL A 230 8.58 -5.47 -9.15
C VAL A 230 8.06 -5.99 -7.81
N PHE A 231 6.82 -6.42 -7.78
CA PHE A 231 6.17 -7.00 -6.60
C PHE A 231 6.47 -8.50 -6.52
N CYS A 232 7.14 -8.89 -5.46
CA CYS A 232 7.56 -10.25 -5.14
C CYS A 232 6.70 -10.84 -4.01
N VAL A 233 6.77 -12.15 -3.83
CA VAL A 233 5.98 -12.89 -2.82
C VAL A 233 6.36 -12.45 -1.40
N ASP A 234 7.66 -12.39 -1.12
CA ASP A 234 8.23 -12.06 0.18
C ASP A 234 9.54 -11.27 0.05
N ILE A 235 10.21 -11.04 1.16
CA ILE A 235 11.46 -10.28 1.26
C ILE A 235 12.61 -11.03 0.59
N ASP A 236 12.70 -12.33 0.78
CA ASP A 236 13.77 -13.16 0.22
C ASP A 236 13.64 -13.28 -1.29
N HIS A 237 12.41 -13.44 -1.80
CA HIS A 237 12.15 -13.38 -3.24
C HIS A 237 12.51 -12.00 -3.82
N ALA A 238 12.20 -10.90 -3.12
CA ALA A 238 12.58 -9.56 -3.56
C ALA A 238 14.10 -9.40 -3.69
N GLU A 239 14.88 -10.02 -2.80
CA GLU A 239 16.34 -10.00 -2.88
C GLU A 239 16.87 -10.88 -4.02
N ARG A 240 16.36 -12.10 -4.20
CA ARG A 240 16.74 -12.96 -5.34
C ARG A 240 16.44 -12.29 -6.68
N MET A 241 15.26 -11.67 -6.80
CA MET A 241 14.87 -10.91 -7.98
C MET A 241 15.79 -9.70 -8.23
N ARG A 242 16.15 -8.97 -7.17
CA ARG A 242 17.12 -7.86 -7.28
C ARG A 242 18.45 -8.36 -7.84
N GLN A 243 19.00 -9.44 -7.30
CA GLN A 243 20.26 -10.01 -7.77
C GLN A 243 20.19 -10.48 -9.22
N ALA A 244 19.11 -11.16 -9.60
CA ALA A 244 18.90 -11.59 -10.98
C ALA A 244 18.81 -10.40 -11.95
N LEU A 245 18.10 -9.34 -11.57
CA LEU A 245 18.02 -8.10 -12.36
C LEU A 245 19.37 -7.38 -12.45
N VAL A 246 20.16 -7.34 -11.37
CA VAL A 246 21.53 -6.78 -11.36
C VAL A 246 22.42 -7.51 -12.37
N ASN A 247 22.37 -8.82 -12.40
CA ASN A 247 23.15 -9.64 -13.35
C ASN A 247 22.75 -9.33 -14.80
N GLU A 248 21.46 -9.20 -15.09
CA GLU A 248 20.95 -8.92 -16.44
C GLU A 248 21.17 -7.46 -16.90
N ASN A 249 21.46 -6.55 -15.97
CA ASN A 249 21.70 -5.12 -16.23
C ASN A 249 23.05 -4.64 -15.67
N SER A 250 24.06 -5.51 -15.66
CA SER A 250 25.38 -5.22 -15.10
C SER A 250 26.05 -3.99 -15.70
N ASP A 251 25.78 -3.66 -16.94
CA ASP A 251 26.24 -2.48 -17.64
C ASP A 251 25.77 -1.16 -17.00
N LEU A 252 24.50 -1.08 -16.59
CA LEU A 252 23.94 0.12 -15.93
C LEU A 252 24.21 0.13 -14.42
N VAL A 253 24.24 -1.03 -13.79
CA VAL A 253 24.59 -1.16 -12.37
C VAL A 253 26.04 -0.78 -12.13
N ALA A 254 26.96 -1.08 -13.05
CA ALA A 254 28.35 -0.64 -12.98
C ALA A 254 28.49 0.89 -13.07
N GLN A 255 27.58 1.56 -13.77
CA GLN A 255 27.56 3.03 -13.84
C GLN A 255 26.96 3.64 -12.57
N ASN A 256 25.90 3.03 -12.03
CA ASN A 256 25.26 3.46 -10.78
C ASN A 256 24.66 2.27 -10.02
N PRO A 257 25.22 1.88 -8.86
CA PRO A 257 24.71 0.78 -8.05
C PRO A 257 23.25 0.94 -7.61
N LYS A 258 22.73 2.16 -7.56
CA LYS A 258 21.34 2.46 -7.21
C LYS A 258 20.37 2.24 -8.38
N TYR A 259 20.85 1.78 -9.54
CA TYR A 259 19.96 1.48 -10.67
C TYR A 259 18.87 0.46 -10.30
N ILE A 260 19.25 -0.58 -9.54
CA ILE A 260 18.33 -1.60 -9.03
C ILE A 260 18.46 -1.70 -7.52
N MET A 261 17.37 -1.48 -6.78
CA MET A 261 17.37 -1.54 -5.33
C MET A 261 16.21 -2.37 -4.79
N ARG A 262 16.43 -3.00 -3.63
CA ARG A 262 15.36 -3.62 -2.86
C ARG A 262 14.81 -2.60 -1.86
N ILE A 263 13.51 -2.36 -1.89
CA ILE A 263 12.82 -1.50 -0.91
C ILE A 263 11.79 -2.35 -0.17
N THR A 264 12.18 -2.84 1.00
CA THR A 264 11.37 -3.69 1.88
C THR A 264 11.41 -3.18 3.32
N GLY A 265 10.50 -3.67 4.14
CA GLY A 265 10.34 -3.18 5.52
C GLY A 265 11.54 -3.40 6.45
N ASP A 266 12.37 -4.39 6.17
CA ASP A 266 13.60 -4.77 6.90
C ASP A 266 14.85 -4.03 6.42
N ASN A 267 14.84 -3.45 5.22
CA ASN A 267 16.00 -2.83 4.58
C ASN A 267 16.04 -1.32 4.84
N ALA A 268 16.90 -0.88 5.77
CA ALA A 268 17.06 0.53 6.11
C ALA A 268 17.62 1.37 4.93
N GLU A 269 18.59 0.82 4.18
CA GLU A 269 19.18 1.49 3.00
C GLU A 269 18.11 1.69 1.91
N GLY A 270 17.34 0.64 1.61
CA GLY A 270 16.25 0.72 0.64
C GLY A 270 15.18 1.73 1.04
N LYS A 271 14.78 1.74 2.32
CA LYS A 271 13.82 2.73 2.84
C LYS A 271 14.31 4.17 2.66
N ALA A 272 15.59 4.43 2.89
CA ALA A 272 16.20 5.75 2.69
C ALA A 272 16.18 6.19 1.21
N GLN A 273 16.05 5.27 0.26
CA GLN A 273 15.93 5.58 -1.17
C GLN A 273 14.47 5.66 -1.68
N LEU A 274 13.49 5.41 -0.82
CA LEU A 274 12.08 5.48 -1.21
C LEU A 274 11.69 6.87 -1.72
N ASP A 275 12.12 7.92 -1.01
CA ASP A 275 11.83 9.30 -1.38
C ASP A 275 12.47 9.65 -2.74
N ASN A 276 13.69 9.20 -2.99
CA ASN A 276 14.36 9.36 -4.28
C ASN A 276 13.64 8.59 -5.40
N PHE A 277 13.10 7.41 -5.11
CA PHE A 277 12.32 6.66 -6.11
C PHE A 277 11.01 7.38 -6.48
N ILE A 278 10.37 8.02 -5.51
CA ILE A 278 9.12 8.75 -5.68
C ILE A 278 9.34 10.11 -6.34
N ALA A 279 10.48 10.75 -6.06
CA ALA A 279 10.79 12.10 -6.54
C ALA A 279 10.79 12.18 -8.08
N GLU A 280 10.17 13.23 -8.60
CA GLU A 280 10.03 13.46 -10.04
C GLU A 280 11.35 13.89 -10.71
N ASP A 281 12.23 14.52 -9.96
CA ASP A 281 13.53 15.03 -10.37
C ASP A 281 14.69 14.04 -10.16
N SER A 282 14.44 12.92 -9.50
CA SER A 282 15.45 11.88 -9.27
C SER A 282 15.39 10.77 -10.30
N THR A 283 16.51 10.48 -10.95
CA THR A 283 16.64 9.36 -11.89
C THR A 283 16.69 8.00 -11.16
N TYR A 284 17.40 7.92 -10.03
CA TYR A 284 17.67 6.68 -9.31
C TYR A 284 16.96 6.61 -7.97
N PRO A 285 16.52 5.43 -7.55
CA PRO A 285 16.52 4.13 -8.24
C PRO A 285 15.60 4.09 -9.45
N VAL A 286 15.92 3.22 -10.43
CA VAL A 286 15.08 2.98 -11.62
C VAL A 286 14.18 1.77 -11.41
N ILE A 287 14.77 0.63 -11.01
CA ILE A 287 14.03 -0.61 -10.75
C ILE A 287 14.05 -0.88 -9.25
N VAL A 288 12.88 -1.12 -8.69
CA VAL A 288 12.71 -1.45 -7.29
C VAL A 288 12.02 -2.80 -7.14
N THR A 289 12.66 -3.71 -6.39
CA THR A 289 12.02 -4.96 -5.96
C THR A 289 11.45 -4.80 -4.57
N THR A 290 10.23 -5.28 -4.34
CA THR A 290 9.52 -5.11 -3.07
C THR A 290 8.57 -6.27 -2.81
N SER A 291 8.13 -6.41 -1.57
CA SER A 291 7.04 -7.32 -1.21
C SER A 291 5.76 -6.52 -0.87
N LYS A 292 5.49 -6.32 0.41
CA LYS A 292 4.26 -5.64 0.87
C LYS A 292 4.40 -4.14 1.11
N LEU A 293 5.63 -3.62 1.27
CA LEU A 293 5.84 -2.23 1.70
C LEU A 293 5.24 -1.21 0.72
N MET A 294 5.41 -1.43 -0.57
CA MET A 294 4.96 -0.50 -1.61
C MET A 294 3.52 -0.74 -2.10
N THR A 295 2.81 -1.70 -1.54
CA THR A 295 1.40 -1.93 -1.91
C THR A 295 0.50 -0.78 -1.47
N THR A 296 0.90 -0.03 -0.43
CA THR A 296 0.10 1.05 0.15
C THR A 296 0.97 2.21 0.63
N GLY A 297 0.41 3.42 0.56
CA GLY A 297 1.05 4.63 1.10
C GLY A 297 2.12 5.28 0.23
N VAL A 298 2.60 4.63 -0.83
CA VAL A 298 3.61 5.19 -1.74
C VAL A 298 2.92 5.83 -2.94
N ASP A 299 3.18 7.11 -3.17
CA ASP A 299 2.69 7.84 -4.35
C ASP A 299 3.84 8.05 -5.33
N CYS A 300 3.90 7.24 -6.39
CA CYS A 300 4.95 7.32 -7.41
C CYS A 300 4.36 7.71 -8.77
N LYS A 301 4.30 9.00 -9.06
CA LYS A 301 3.77 9.52 -10.33
C LYS A 301 4.67 9.19 -11.53
N THR A 302 5.93 8.87 -11.28
CA THR A 302 6.91 8.53 -12.32
C THR A 302 6.94 7.05 -12.67
N CYS A 303 6.22 6.19 -11.94
CA CYS A 303 6.18 4.75 -12.20
C CYS A 303 5.49 4.45 -13.52
N ARG A 304 6.19 3.76 -14.44
CA ARG A 304 5.71 3.43 -15.78
C ARG A 304 5.52 1.93 -16.00
N LEU A 305 6.18 1.10 -15.20
CA LEU A 305 6.06 -0.35 -15.29
C LEU A 305 5.80 -0.94 -13.90
N ILE A 306 4.77 -1.75 -13.80
CA ILE A 306 4.50 -2.58 -12.62
C ILE A 306 4.59 -4.03 -13.05
N VAL A 307 5.43 -4.79 -12.37
CA VAL A 307 5.57 -6.23 -12.55
C VAL A 307 5.00 -6.95 -11.34
N LEU A 308 4.14 -7.91 -11.59
CA LEU A 308 3.53 -8.75 -10.55
C LEU A 308 4.13 -10.14 -10.67
N ASP A 309 5.14 -10.44 -9.85
CA ASP A 309 5.74 -11.77 -9.74
C ASP A 309 5.32 -12.40 -8.42
N ASN A 310 4.03 -12.39 -8.19
CA ASN A 310 3.36 -13.03 -7.07
C ASN A 310 1.90 -13.36 -7.41
N ASN A 311 1.29 -14.25 -6.62
CA ASN A 311 -0.13 -14.53 -6.70
C ASN A 311 -0.93 -13.51 -5.90
N ILE A 312 -1.68 -12.66 -6.58
CA ILE A 312 -2.58 -11.70 -5.95
C ILE A 312 -3.99 -12.31 -5.89
N ASN A 313 -4.40 -12.70 -4.70
CA ASN A 313 -5.69 -13.34 -4.46
C ASN A 313 -6.80 -12.34 -4.09
N SER A 314 -6.47 -11.05 -4.00
CA SER A 314 -7.39 -9.99 -3.62
C SER A 314 -7.54 -8.95 -4.72
N MET A 315 -8.75 -8.72 -5.19
CA MET A 315 -9.05 -7.62 -6.11
C MET A 315 -8.71 -6.25 -5.49
N THR A 316 -8.83 -6.15 -4.17
CA THR A 316 -8.42 -4.98 -3.40
C THR A 316 -6.93 -4.69 -3.55
N GLU A 317 -6.10 -5.71 -3.31
CA GLU A 317 -4.64 -5.60 -3.44
C GLU A 317 -4.24 -5.28 -4.89
N PHE A 318 -4.84 -5.99 -5.85
CA PHE A 318 -4.61 -5.72 -7.28
C PHE A 318 -4.89 -4.26 -7.64
N LYS A 319 -6.06 -3.72 -7.26
CA LYS A 319 -6.42 -2.32 -7.52
C LYS A 319 -5.47 -1.33 -6.84
N GLN A 320 -4.99 -1.64 -5.63
CA GLN A 320 -4.03 -0.80 -4.93
C GLN A 320 -2.67 -0.77 -5.62
N ILE A 321 -2.21 -1.90 -6.14
CA ILE A 321 -0.95 -2.01 -6.87
C ILE A 321 -1.05 -1.27 -8.22
N ILE A 322 -2.07 -1.55 -9.03
CA ILE A 322 -2.26 -0.88 -10.34
C ILE A 322 -2.39 0.64 -10.15
N GLY A 323 -3.05 1.07 -9.10
CA GLY A 323 -3.16 2.48 -8.75
C GLY A 323 -1.82 3.21 -8.56
N ARG A 324 -0.69 2.51 -8.45
CA ARG A 324 0.65 3.12 -8.39
C ARG A 324 1.15 3.58 -9.76
N GLY A 325 0.80 2.85 -10.83
CA GLY A 325 1.22 3.15 -12.20
C GLY A 325 0.21 3.94 -13.02
N THR A 326 -0.94 4.29 -12.45
CA THR A 326 -1.98 5.06 -13.15
C THR A 326 -1.99 6.55 -12.78
N ARG A 327 -0.97 7.05 -12.09
CA ARG A 327 -0.83 8.46 -11.76
C ARG A 327 -0.36 9.25 -12.98
N LEU A 328 -0.92 10.44 -13.18
CA LEU A 328 -0.41 11.42 -14.14
C LEU A 328 0.67 12.28 -13.47
N LYS A 329 1.67 12.68 -14.27
CA LYS A 329 2.67 13.66 -13.89
C LYS A 329 2.01 15.03 -13.68
#